data_6a80b5fe90ad420ffa2a03a833e52937
#
_entry.id   6a80b5fe90ad420ffa2a03a833e52937
#
_cell.length_a   1.000
_cell.length_b   1.000
_cell.length_c   1.000
_cell.angle_alpha   90.00
_cell.angle_beta   90.00
_cell.angle_gamma   90.00
#
_symmetry.space_group_name_H-M   'P 1'
#
loop_
_entity.id
_entity.type
_entity.pdbx_description
1 polymer ?
#
loop_
_entity_poly.entity_id
_entity_poly.type
_entity_poly.pdbx_seq_one_letter_code
_entity_poly.pdbx_strand_id
1 'polypeptide(L)'
;MKKERGQQVYRAPQAGKARRRGARGWLWACGVLAVLLAAACGVFAGSYFGWLRLPDALQAQVDILPDVNARTGSLKAGGGEPVEAGFYQAVFNQAPTLAPDGSCSIEFENPETNHYNARLALYDGATGELLGSTHRVDPGRYVETLQLGNAPPPGVRPALAVIELFEGKTPAGSLKFEVTLTVAEKEGG
;
A
#
# COMPACT_ATOMS: atom_id res chain seq x y z
N MET A 1 -66.96 27.16 70.13
CA MET A 1 -65.58 27.32 69.57
C MET A 1 -65.41 26.23 68.52
N LYS A 2 -65.51 26.57 67.25
CA LYS A 2 -65.39 25.68 66.08
C LYS A 2 -63.98 25.84 65.48
N LYS A 3 -63.20 24.77 65.53
CA LYS A 3 -61.81 24.72 65.09
C LYS A 3 -61.78 24.43 63.61
N GLU A 4 -61.45 25.42 62.79
CA GLU A 4 -61.25 25.21 61.31
C GLU A 4 -59.95 24.49 61.10
N ARG A 5 -60.00 23.36 60.36
CA ARG A 5 -58.83 22.61 59.89
C ARG A 5 -58.47 23.15 58.49
N GLY A 6 -57.36 23.89 58.43
CA GLY A 6 -56.81 24.30 57.12
C GLY A 6 -56.30 23.08 56.33
N GLN A 7 -56.82 22.85 55.15
CA GLN A 7 -56.33 21.91 54.17
C GLN A 7 -55.14 22.54 53.42
N GLN A 8 -53.95 22.01 53.65
CA GLN A 8 -52.81 22.35 52.80
C GLN A 8 -52.84 21.48 51.53
N VAL A 9 -53.02 22.13 50.38
CA VAL A 9 -52.95 21.49 49.07
C VAL A 9 -51.49 21.39 48.67
N TYR A 10 -50.95 20.19 48.72
CA TYR A 10 -49.60 19.90 48.22
C TYR A 10 -49.61 19.83 46.70
N ARG A 11 -48.90 20.78 46.06
CA ARG A 11 -48.74 20.81 44.61
C ARG A 11 -47.58 19.93 44.22
N ALA A 12 -47.82 18.76 43.61
CA ALA A 12 -46.76 17.86 43.13
C ALA A 12 -45.90 18.55 42.07
N PRO A 13 -44.54 18.39 42.13
CA PRO A 13 -43.66 18.95 41.14
C PRO A 13 -43.94 18.33 39.78
N GLN A 14 -44.23 19.16 38.78
CA GLN A 14 -44.37 18.73 37.39
C GLN A 14 -43.02 18.21 36.90
N ALA A 15 -42.96 16.91 36.60
CA ALA A 15 -41.81 16.31 35.94
C ALA A 15 -41.55 17.00 34.59
N GLY A 16 -40.47 17.81 34.57
CA GLY A 16 -40.03 18.48 33.37
C GLY A 16 -39.73 17.47 32.25
N LYS A 17 -40.43 17.58 31.13
CA LYS A 17 -40.13 16.82 29.90
C LYS A 17 -38.67 17.05 29.52
N ALA A 18 -37.81 16.08 29.85
CA ALA A 18 -36.43 16.07 29.38
C ALA A 18 -36.41 16.15 27.86
N ARG A 19 -35.87 17.26 27.35
CA ARG A 19 -35.82 17.63 25.94
C ARG A 19 -34.87 16.66 25.22
N ARG A 20 -35.42 15.61 24.56
CA ARG A 20 -34.71 14.65 23.70
C ARG A 20 -34.13 15.34 22.43
N ARG A 21 -33.32 16.39 22.59
CA ARG A 21 -32.65 17.11 21.49
C ARG A 21 -31.25 16.60 21.14
N GLY A 22 -30.65 15.71 21.96
CA GLY A 22 -29.26 15.24 21.75
C GLY A 22 -29.12 14.09 20.76
N ALA A 23 -30.13 13.22 20.61
CA ALA A 23 -29.96 11.97 19.85
C ALA A 23 -29.84 12.18 18.33
N ARG A 24 -30.54 13.18 17.77
CA ARG A 24 -30.47 13.48 16.32
C ARG A 24 -29.12 14.06 15.91
N GLY A 25 -28.55 14.97 16.70
CA GLY A 25 -27.23 15.56 16.41
C GLY A 25 -26.11 14.52 16.46
N TRP A 26 -26.18 13.58 17.38
CA TRP A 26 -25.20 12.51 17.49
C TRP A 26 -25.27 11.52 16.32
N LEU A 27 -26.47 11.17 15.85
CA LEU A 27 -26.64 10.32 14.65
C LEU A 27 -26.07 10.98 13.39
N TRP A 28 -26.25 12.30 13.22
CA TRP A 28 -25.64 13.06 12.13
C TRP A 28 -24.11 13.07 12.22
N ALA A 29 -23.55 13.28 13.41
CA ALA A 29 -22.11 13.26 13.63
C ALA A 29 -21.51 11.87 13.34
N CYS A 30 -22.18 10.79 13.78
CA CYS A 30 -21.77 9.42 13.46
C CYS A 30 -21.84 9.12 11.96
N GLY A 31 -22.86 9.62 11.26
CA GLY A 31 -23.00 9.48 9.81
C GLY A 31 -21.86 10.18 9.05
N VAL A 32 -21.55 11.42 9.41
CA VAL A 32 -20.42 12.17 8.81
C VAL A 32 -19.10 11.47 9.08
N LEU A 33 -18.86 11.00 10.30
CA LEU A 33 -17.64 10.27 10.65
C LEU A 33 -17.51 8.98 9.85
N ALA A 34 -18.59 8.22 9.68
CA ALA A 34 -18.59 6.99 8.88
C ALA A 34 -18.25 7.26 7.41
N VAL A 35 -18.78 8.34 6.82
CA VAL A 35 -18.45 8.74 5.44
C VAL A 35 -16.98 9.15 5.32
N LEU A 36 -16.45 9.92 6.27
CA LEU A 36 -15.04 10.31 6.27
C LEU A 36 -14.11 9.11 6.41
N LEU A 37 -14.45 8.14 7.27
CA LEU A 37 -13.68 6.90 7.41
C LEU A 37 -13.72 6.06 6.13
N ALA A 38 -14.89 5.93 5.50
CA ALA A 38 -15.02 5.21 4.23
C ALA A 38 -14.19 5.88 3.11
N ALA A 39 -14.20 7.22 3.03
CA ALA A 39 -13.39 7.96 2.08
C ALA A 39 -11.88 7.77 2.34
N ALA A 40 -11.44 7.85 3.59
CA ALA A 40 -10.06 7.61 3.97
C ALA A 40 -9.59 6.18 3.63
N CYS A 41 -10.43 5.17 3.92
CA CYS A 41 -10.16 3.79 3.53
C CYS A 41 -10.09 3.61 2.01
N GLY A 42 -10.96 4.29 1.26
CA GLY A 42 -10.93 4.27 -0.21
C GLY A 42 -9.66 4.88 -0.80
N VAL A 43 -9.22 6.03 -0.27
CA VAL A 43 -7.95 6.67 -0.68
C VAL A 43 -6.76 5.78 -0.34
N PHE A 44 -6.74 5.21 0.86
CA PHE A 44 -5.67 4.29 1.28
C PHE A 44 -5.61 3.05 0.39
N ALA A 45 -6.75 2.39 0.17
CA ALA A 45 -6.82 1.22 -0.71
C ALA A 45 -6.42 1.59 -2.15
N GLY A 46 -6.91 2.71 -2.69
CA GLY A 46 -6.55 3.18 -4.03
C GLY A 46 -5.05 3.42 -4.19
N SER A 47 -4.38 3.96 -3.17
CA SER A 47 -2.93 4.14 -3.17
C SER A 47 -2.19 2.80 -3.03
N TYR A 48 -2.67 1.91 -2.17
CA TYR A 48 -2.07 0.59 -1.96
C TYR A 48 -2.12 -0.28 -3.22
N PHE A 49 -3.23 -0.24 -3.95
CA PHE A 49 -3.39 -0.95 -5.24
C PHE A 49 -2.85 -0.18 -6.44
N GLY A 50 -2.19 0.96 -6.25
CA GLY A 50 -1.58 1.75 -7.31
C GLY A 50 -2.55 2.56 -8.19
N TRP A 51 -3.84 2.64 -7.82
CA TRP A 51 -4.84 3.41 -8.58
C TRP A 51 -4.78 4.91 -8.28
N LEU A 52 -4.22 5.29 -7.15
CA LEU A 52 -4.10 6.68 -6.70
C LEU A 52 -2.73 6.91 -6.08
N ARG A 53 -2.00 7.95 -6.53
CA ARG A 53 -0.75 8.38 -5.90
C ARG A 53 -1.04 9.40 -4.80
N LEU A 54 -0.53 9.12 -3.62
CA LEU A 54 -0.51 10.06 -2.50
C LEU A 54 0.71 10.98 -2.59
N PRO A 55 0.73 12.12 -1.85
CA PRO A 55 1.95 12.88 -1.64
C PRO A 55 3.08 12.00 -1.11
N ASP A 56 4.33 12.24 -1.53
CA ASP A 56 5.50 11.37 -1.33
C ASP A 56 5.66 10.86 0.09
N ALA A 57 5.46 11.71 1.10
CA ALA A 57 5.59 11.34 2.52
C ALA A 57 4.56 10.29 2.99
N LEU A 58 3.34 10.32 2.42
CA LEU A 58 2.29 9.33 2.73
C LEU A 58 2.45 8.08 1.86
N GLN A 59 2.87 8.26 0.60
CA GLN A 59 3.15 7.16 -0.32
C GLN A 59 4.25 6.27 0.25
N ALA A 60 5.34 6.84 0.77
CA ALA A 60 6.43 6.09 1.39
C ALA A 60 5.96 5.19 2.55
N GLN A 61 4.91 5.58 3.30
CA GLN A 61 4.33 4.73 4.35
C GLN A 61 3.49 3.57 3.81
N VAL A 62 2.83 3.77 2.68
CA VAL A 62 2.05 2.71 2.00
C VAL A 62 3.00 1.72 1.33
N ASP A 63 4.06 2.20 0.71
CA ASP A 63 5.04 1.38 -0.01
C ASP A 63 5.83 0.41 0.90
N ILE A 64 5.91 0.70 2.21
CA ILE A 64 6.53 -0.19 3.22
C ILE A 64 5.60 -1.34 3.65
N LEU A 65 4.32 -1.30 3.28
CA LEU A 65 3.40 -2.41 3.56
C LEU A 65 3.81 -3.66 2.76
N PRO A 66 3.53 -4.87 3.27
CA PRO A 66 3.82 -6.09 2.54
C PRO A 66 3.12 -6.11 1.18
N ASP A 67 3.83 -6.58 0.15
CA ASP A 67 3.24 -6.73 -1.19
C ASP A 67 2.18 -7.84 -1.19
N VAL A 68 0.99 -7.53 -1.71
CA VAL A 68 -0.14 -8.48 -1.77
C VAL A 68 0.11 -9.62 -2.75
N ASN A 69 0.96 -9.40 -3.76
CA ASN A 69 1.31 -10.38 -4.77
C ASN A 69 2.53 -11.22 -4.36
N ALA A 70 3.17 -10.87 -3.21
CA ALA A 70 4.33 -11.61 -2.73
C ALA A 70 3.94 -13.01 -2.24
N ARG A 71 4.53 -14.02 -2.85
CA ARG A 71 4.35 -15.44 -2.51
C ARG A 71 5.52 -15.95 -1.68
N THR A 72 5.26 -16.93 -0.83
CA THR A 72 6.31 -17.60 -0.05
C THR A 72 7.01 -18.63 -0.92
N GLY A 73 8.34 -18.71 -0.82
CA GLY A 73 9.17 -19.66 -1.53
C GLY A 73 10.23 -18.99 -2.40
N SER A 74 10.75 -19.72 -3.37
CA SER A 74 11.77 -19.27 -4.32
C SER A 74 11.33 -19.59 -5.75
N LEU A 75 11.65 -18.69 -6.69
CA LEU A 75 11.45 -18.89 -8.13
C LEU A 75 12.49 -19.86 -8.72
N LYS A 76 13.65 -19.97 -8.08
CA LYS A 76 14.73 -20.83 -8.53
C LYS A 76 14.91 -21.99 -7.54
N ALA A 77 14.91 -23.22 -8.06
CA ALA A 77 15.24 -24.38 -7.26
C ALA A 77 16.69 -24.27 -6.76
N GLY A 78 16.90 -24.28 -5.43
CA GLY A 78 18.24 -24.35 -4.87
C GLY A 78 18.56 -23.45 -3.69
N GLY A 79 17.65 -22.59 -3.24
CA GLY A 79 17.92 -21.68 -2.12
C GLY A 79 19.15 -20.77 -2.36
N GLY A 80 19.14 -19.58 -1.82
CA GLY A 80 20.32 -18.69 -1.88
C GLY A 80 21.46 -19.21 -1.01
N GLU A 81 22.72 -18.90 -1.38
CA GLU A 81 23.84 -19.09 -0.46
C GLU A 81 23.66 -18.19 0.77
N PRO A 82 24.16 -18.61 1.96
CA PRO A 82 24.12 -17.75 3.14
C PRO A 82 24.75 -16.40 2.87
N VAL A 83 24.04 -15.32 3.22
CA VAL A 83 24.49 -13.93 3.03
C VAL A 83 25.01 -13.41 4.37
N GLU A 84 26.23 -12.89 4.40
CA GLU A 84 26.78 -12.26 5.60
C GLU A 84 26.01 -10.98 5.98
N ALA A 85 26.01 -10.65 7.27
CA ALA A 85 25.38 -9.43 7.76
C ALA A 85 25.96 -8.17 7.04
N GLY A 86 25.09 -7.30 6.55
CA GLY A 86 25.46 -6.11 5.79
C GLY A 86 25.54 -6.30 4.27
N PHE A 87 25.41 -7.54 3.79
CA PHE A 87 25.30 -7.84 2.35
C PHE A 87 23.86 -8.17 1.97
N TYR A 88 23.57 -8.05 0.68
CA TYR A 88 22.25 -8.35 0.10
C TYR A 88 22.42 -9.08 -1.23
N GLN A 89 21.74 -10.21 -1.38
CA GLN A 89 21.67 -10.95 -2.64
C GLN A 89 20.45 -10.47 -3.44
N ALA A 90 20.69 -9.78 -4.55
CA ALA A 90 19.64 -9.34 -5.46
C ALA A 90 19.32 -10.45 -6.47
N VAL A 91 18.06 -10.89 -6.51
CA VAL A 91 17.58 -11.89 -7.47
C VAL A 91 16.37 -11.31 -8.18
N PHE A 92 16.50 -11.05 -9.48
CA PHE A 92 15.40 -10.54 -10.31
C PHE A 92 15.73 -10.75 -11.81
N ASN A 93 14.72 -10.57 -12.66
CA ASN A 93 14.89 -10.66 -14.13
C ASN A 93 15.51 -9.34 -14.66
N GLN A 94 16.72 -9.43 -15.23
CA GLN A 94 17.43 -8.28 -15.81
C GLN A 94 16.97 -7.92 -17.23
N ALA A 95 16.14 -8.75 -17.85
CA ALA A 95 15.55 -8.50 -19.16
C ALA A 95 14.01 -8.69 -19.13
N PRO A 96 13.31 -7.91 -18.29
CA PRO A 96 11.88 -8.08 -18.13
C PRO A 96 11.10 -7.75 -19.40
N THR A 97 9.97 -8.44 -19.57
CA THR A 97 9.03 -8.19 -20.66
C THR A 97 7.74 -7.60 -20.11
N LEU A 98 7.28 -6.51 -20.69
CA LEU A 98 6.00 -5.90 -20.44
C LEU A 98 4.98 -6.44 -21.43
N ALA A 99 3.98 -7.15 -20.93
CA ALA A 99 2.88 -7.68 -21.72
C ALA A 99 1.82 -6.59 -22.02
N PRO A 100 0.94 -6.79 -23.01
CA PRO A 100 -0.09 -5.82 -23.41
C PRO A 100 -1.09 -5.48 -22.30
N ASP A 101 -1.27 -6.36 -21.31
CA ASP A 101 -2.13 -6.16 -20.12
C ASP A 101 -1.48 -5.30 -19.03
N GLY A 102 -0.25 -4.83 -19.24
CA GLY A 102 0.51 -4.03 -18.28
C GLY A 102 1.30 -4.83 -17.26
N SER A 103 1.30 -6.17 -17.35
CA SER A 103 2.11 -7.02 -16.47
C SER A 103 3.55 -7.11 -16.97
N CYS A 104 4.51 -6.83 -16.09
CA CYS A 104 5.95 -6.88 -16.34
C CYS A 104 6.58 -8.05 -15.57
N SER A 105 7.30 -8.93 -16.27
CA SER A 105 7.92 -10.15 -15.72
C SER A 105 9.21 -9.82 -14.96
N ILE A 106 9.10 -9.17 -13.79
CA ILE A 106 10.27 -8.76 -13.00
C ILE A 106 10.94 -9.90 -12.24
N GLU A 107 10.20 -10.97 -11.89
CA GLU A 107 10.69 -12.16 -11.18
C GLU A 107 11.57 -11.77 -9.97
N PHE A 108 11.10 -10.81 -9.17
CA PHE A 108 11.86 -10.32 -8.03
C PHE A 108 11.71 -11.26 -6.84
N GLU A 109 12.83 -11.79 -6.39
CA GLU A 109 12.93 -12.65 -5.22
C GLU A 109 13.81 -11.99 -4.15
N ASN A 110 13.35 -12.03 -2.90
CA ASN A 110 14.14 -11.72 -1.72
C ASN A 110 14.46 -13.04 -1.02
N PRO A 111 15.63 -13.68 -1.29
CA PRO A 111 15.99 -14.96 -0.70
C PRO A 111 15.88 -14.98 0.82
N GLU A 112 15.54 -16.14 1.38
CA GLU A 112 15.41 -16.32 2.83
C GLU A 112 16.70 -16.02 3.60
N THR A 113 17.85 -16.13 2.92
CA THR A 113 19.17 -15.84 3.48
C THR A 113 19.48 -14.36 3.61
N ASN A 114 18.70 -13.48 3.01
CA ASN A 114 18.81 -12.02 3.17
C ASN A 114 18.32 -11.57 4.55
N HIS A 115 18.92 -10.49 5.06
CA HIS A 115 18.57 -9.91 6.37
C HIS A 115 17.68 -8.66 6.28
N TYR A 116 17.48 -8.13 5.07
CA TYR A 116 16.72 -6.91 4.82
C TYR A 116 15.40 -7.22 4.12
N ASN A 117 14.37 -6.47 4.47
CA ASN A 117 13.20 -6.36 3.61
C ASN A 117 13.58 -5.53 2.39
N ALA A 118 12.95 -5.78 1.25
CA ALA A 118 13.29 -5.08 0.03
C ALA A 118 12.05 -4.70 -0.78
N ARG A 119 12.16 -3.68 -1.63
CA ARG A 119 11.21 -3.43 -2.71
C ARG A 119 11.97 -3.14 -3.99
N LEU A 120 11.38 -3.49 -5.12
CA LEU A 120 11.92 -3.17 -6.44
C LEU A 120 11.07 -2.08 -7.09
N ALA A 121 11.72 -1.02 -7.56
CA ALA A 121 11.13 0.03 -8.38
C ALA A 121 11.78 0.03 -9.77
N LEU A 122 10.96 0.10 -10.83
CA LEU A 122 11.42 0.14 -12.21
C LEU A 122 11.20 1.55 -12.78
N TYR A 123 12.26 2.15 -13.31
CA TYR A 123 12.24 3.47 -13.93
C TYR A 123 12.57 3.39 -15.41
N ASP A 124 12.00 4.27 -16.22
CA ASP A 124 12.41 4.46 -17.59
C ASP A 124 13.83 5.03 -17.65
N GLY A 125 14.72 4.34 -18.37
CA GLY A 125 16.14 4.74 -18.42
C GLY A 125 16.39 6.03 -19.18
N ALA A 126 15.48 6.45 -20.07
CA ALA A 126 15.63 7.68 -20.85
C ALA A 126 15.03 8.90 -20.12
N THR A 127 13.89 8.75 -19.47
CA THR A 127 13.16 9.85 -18.83
C THR A 127 13.38 9.93 -17.34
N GLY A 128 13.77 8.81 -16.70
CA GLY A 128 13.85 8.68 -15.23
C GLY A 128 12.46 8.58 -14.58
N GLU A 129 11.39 8.43 -15.33
CA GLU A 129 10.04 8.31 -14.81
C GLU A 129 9.85 6.95 -14.15
N LEU A 130 9.16 6.90 -13.00
CA LEU A 130 8.77 5.65 -12.36
C LEU A 130 7.69 4.96 -13.19
N LEU A 131 8.00 3.75 -13.66
CA LEU A 131 7.08 2.89 -14.39
C LEU A 131 6.17 2.09 -13.44
N GLY A 132 6.75 1.57 -12.37
CA GLY A 132 6.03 0.82 -11.33
C GLY A 132 6.97 0.38 -10.21
N SER A 133 6.40 -0.03 -9.09
CA SER A 133 7.17 -0.56 -7.95
C SER A 133 6.37 -1.66 -7.24
N THR A 134 7.08 -2.64 -6.70
CA THR A 134 6.49 -3.55 -5.71
C THR A 134 6.27 -2.78 -4.41
N HIS A 135 5.47 -3.35 -3.52
CA HIS A 135 5.55 -3.03 -2.10
C HIS A 135 6.70 -3.82 -1.47
N ARG A 136 6.75 -3.87 -0.14
CA ARG A 136 7.77 -4.59 0.60
C ARG A 136 7.68 -6.10 0.37
N VAL A 137 8.79 -6.70 0.00
CA VAL A 137 8.98 -8.15 -0.13
C VAL A 137 9.92 -8.59 0.99
N ASP A 138 9.40 -9.40 1.91
CA ASP A 138 10.16 -9.92 3.06
C ASP A 138 11.09 -11.06 2.62
N PRO A 139 12.16 -11.39 3.37
CA PRO A 139 12.99 -12.55 3.08
C PRO A 139 12.17 -13.85 2.96
N GLY A 140 12.52 -14.72 2.01
CA GLY A 140 11.80 -15.95 1.69
C GLY A 140 10.53 -15.72 0.86
N ARG A 141 10.38 -14.55 0.25
CA ARG A 141 9.24 -14.23 -0.64
C ARG A 141 9.70 -13.71 -2.00
N TYR A 142 8.81 -13.83 -2.97
CA TYR A 142 9.02 -13.36 -4.33
C TYR A 142 7.75 -12.74 -4.94
N VAL A 143 7.94 -11.90 -5.97
CA VAL A 143 6.90 -11.33 -6.83
C VAL A 143 7.28 -11.63 -8.27
N GLU A 144 6.43 -12.37 -8.98
CA GLU A 144 6.69 -12.78 -10.38
C GLU A 144 6.49 -11.61 -11.35
N THR A 145 5.39 -10.88 -11.18
CA THR A 145 4.98 -9.82 -12.11
C THR A 145 4.68 -8.52 -11.38
N LEU A 146 5.00 -7.41 -12.03
CA LEU A 146 4.73 -6.06 -11.57
C LEU A 146 3.78 -5.39 -12.55
N GLN A 147 2.67 -4.80 -12.06
CA GLN A 147 1.81 -3.96 -12.89
C GLN A 147 2.45 -2.59 -13.09
N LEU A 148 2.67 -2.20 -14.33
CA LEU A 148 3.20 -0.88 -14.67
C LEU A 148 2.03 0.10 -14.86
N GLY A 149 2.05 1.20 -14.08
CA GLY A 149 1.04 2.26 -14.19
C GLY A 149 1.21 3.12 -15.44
N ASN A 150 2.46 3.30 -15.85
CA ASN A 150 2.84 4.09 -17.03
C ASN A 150 3.60 3.17 -17.99
N ALA A 151 2.88 2.52 -18.91
CA ALA A 151 3.51 1.68 -19.93
C ALA A 151 4.23 2.56 -20.97
N PRO A 152 5.55 2.38 -21.17
CA PRO A 152 6.28 3.09 -22.22
C PRO A 152 5.90 2.56 -23.61
N PRO A 153 6.25 3.27 -24.71
CA PRO A 153 6.00 2.80 -26.06
C PRO A 153 6.61 1.42 -26.34
N PRO A 154 5.99 0.62 -27.24
CA PRO A 154 6.50 -0.68 -27.64
C PRO A 154 7.95 -0.65 -28.15
N GLY A 155 8.67 -1.76 -27.94
CA GLY A 155 10.05 -1.94 -28.38
C GLY A 155 10.99 -2.29 -27.23
N VAL A 156 12.28 -2.39 -27.54
CA VAL A 156 13.36 -2.69 -26.58
C VAL A 156 13.99 -1.37 -26.11
N ARG A 157 14.11 -1.20 -24.81
CA ARG A 157 14.58 0.06 -24.23
C ARG A 157 15.34 -0.12 -22.93
N PRO A 158 16.25 0.80 -22.57
CA PRO A 158 16.91 0.78 -21.28
C PRO A 158 15.90 1.14 -20.18
N ALA A 159 16.06 0.49 -19.04
CA ALA A 159 15.35 0.82 -17.80
C ALA A 159 16.31 0.71 -16.62
N LEU A 160 15.94 1.30 -15.48
CA LEU A 160 16.71 1.24 -14.25
C LEU A 160 15.86 0.54 -13.18
N ALA A 161 16.34 -0.61 -12.72
CA ALA A 161 15.79 -1.28 -11.54
C ALA A 161 16.50 -0.77 -10.29
N VAL A 162 15.73 -0.28 -9.32
CA VAL A 162 16.23 0.17 -8.03
C VAL A 162 15.66 -0.74 -6.96
N ILE A 163 16.54 -1.45 -6.23
CA ILE A 163 16.14 -2.26 -5.07
C ILE A 163 16.45 -1.44 -3.83
N GLU A 164 15.43 -1.08 -3.10
CA GLU A 164 15.54 -0.36 -1.82
C GLU A 164 15.44 -1.36 -0.68
N LEU A 165 16.38 -1.23 0.27
CA LEU A 165 16.51 -2.12 1.42
C LEU A 165 15.99 -1.44 2.68
N PHE A 166 15.34 -2.22 3.55
CA PHE A 166 14.77 -1.73 4.79
C PHE A 166 15.10 -2.66 5.95
N GLU A 167 15.49 -2.09 7.08
CA GLU A 167 15.51 -2.75 8.38
C GLU A 167 14.21 -2.40 9.12
N GLY A 168 13.26 -3.34 9.12
CA GLY A 168 11.89 -3.07 9.54
C GLY A 168 11.21 -2.04 8.63
N LYS A 169 11.08 -0.79 9.10
CA LYS A 169 10.53 0.35 8.34
C LYS A 169 11.57 1.43 8.03
N THR A 170 12.82 1.23 8.45
CA THR A 170 13.89 2.21 8.28
C THR A 170 14.66 1.91 7.00
N PRO A 171 14.87 2.89 6.10
CA PRO A 171 15.71 2.71 4.94
C PRO A 171 17.15 2.32 5.35
N ALA A 172 17.67 1.25 4.76
CA ALA A 172 19.00 0.71 5.03
C ALA A 172 19.97 0.91 3.85
N GLY A 173 19.46 1.16 2.66
CA GLY A 173 20.26 1.39 1.46
C GLY A 173 19.50 1.16 0.18
N SER A 174 20.20 1.27 -0.95
CA SER A 174 19.64 0.95 -2.27
C SER A 174 20.69 0.43 -3.23
N LEU A 175 20.26 -0.46 -4.14
CA LEU A 175 21.05 -0.99 -5.23
C LEU A 175 20.41 -0.57 -6.55
N LYS A 176 21.22 -0.25 -7.56
CA LYS A 176 20.76 0.20 -8.87
C LYS A 176 21.32 -0.71 -9.95
N PHE A 177 20.47 -1.15 -10.86
CA PHE A 177 20.83 -2.03 -11.96
C PHE A 177 20.25 -1.50 -13.26
N GLU A 178 21.08 -1.39 -14.28
CA GLU A 178 20.61 -1.17 -15.65
C GLU A 178 20.00 -2.48 -16.17
N VAL A 179 18.81 -2.40 -16.74
CA VAL A 179 18.06 -3.55 -17.26
C VAL A 179 17.53 -3.23 -18.67
N THR A 180 17.24 -4.27 -19.43
CA THR A 180 16.66 -4.12 -20.76
C THR A 180 15.18 -4.49 -20.71
N LEU A 181 14.29 -3.49 -20.81
CA LEU A 181 12.86 -3.69 -20.85
C LEU A 181 12.38 -3.92 -22.29
N THR A 182 11.73 -5.06 -22.52
CA THR A 182 11.03 -5.33 -23.78
C THR A 182 9.55 -5.06 -23.61
N VAL A 183 9.00 -4.13 -24.38
CA VAL A 183 7.58 -3.78 -24.37
C VAL A 183 6.90 -4.40 -25.56
N ALA A 184 5.95 -5.32 -25.29
CA ALA A 184 5.19 -5.98 -26.36
C ALA A 184 4.24 -4.98 -27.06
N GLU A 185 4.03 -5.16 -28.34
CA GLU A 185 3.01 -4.43 -29.10
C GLU A 185 1.62 -4.86 -28.63
N LYS A 186 0.71 -3.89 -28.47
CA LYS A 186 -0.71 -4.22 -28.38
C LYS A 186 -1.16 -4.77 -29.72
N GLU A 187 -1.55 -6.04 -29.77
CA GLU A 187 -2.24 -6.56 -30.97
C GLU A 187 -3.45 -5.67 -31.20
N GLY A 188 -3.44 -5.01 -32.38
CA GLY A 188 -4.54 -4.16 -32.79
C GLY A 188 -5.79 -5.02 -33.02
N GLY A 189 -6.82 -4.80 -32.18
CA GLY A 189 -8.15 -5.34 -32.38
C GLY A 189 -8.87 -4.63 -33.55
#